data_bed6fa8d81f89b01550e0a2dfbcc1c6a
#
_entry.id   bed6fa8d81f89b01550e0a2dfbcc1c6a
#
_cell.length_a   1.000
_cell.length_b   1.000
_cell.length_c   1.000
_cell.angle_alpha   90.00
_cell.angle_beta   90.00
_cell.angle_gamma   90.00
#
_symmetry.space_group_name_H-M   'P 1'
#
loop_
_entity.id
_entity.type
_entity.pdbx_description
1 polymer ?
#
loop_
_entity_poly.entity_id
_entity_poly.type
_entity_poly.pdbx_seq_one_letter_code
_entity_poly.pdbx_strand_id
1 'polypeptide(L)'
;KKKRVIFISGHFSNFELMAMIINDAGINLSAIYRPLNNFFLNKIMERIRSKYICKNQIKKGIGGTRELINLLKQNYSVALMIDQRVSEGVKCNLFGVPAFTTTIPAQIIKKYDCEIVPVYIERHDQIKFKLTIDKPIKFESDLGIEKITLELNKILEKMILNNPSQWILTHNRWK
;
A
#
# COMPACT_ATOMS: atom_id res chain seq x y z
N LYS A 1 -4.18 14.99 -18.39
CA LYS A 1 -4.79 14.41 -17.15
C LYS A 1 -3.75 13.54 -16.49
N LYS A 2 -3.43 13.77 -15.20
CA LYS A 2 -2.57 12.87 -14.41
C LYS A 2 -3.25 11.49 -14.40
N LYS A 3 -2.52 10.44 -14.83
CA LYS A 3 -3.02 9.06 -14.76
C LYS A 3 -3.04 8.61 -13.29
N ARG A 4 -4.09 7.89 -12.87
CA ARG A 4 -4.11 7.21 -11.58
C ARG A 4 -3.03 6.14 -11.53
N VAL A 5 -2.41 5.97 -10.38
CA VAL A 5 -1.40 4.94 -10.11
C VAL A 5 -1.72 4.22 -8.79
N ILE A 6 -1.10 3.08 -8.59
CA ILE A 6 -1.17 2.35 -7.33
C ILE A 6 0.18 2.50 -6.64
N PHE A 7 0.22 3.24 -5.53
CA PHE A 7 1.38 3.29 -4.66
C PHE A 7 1.40 2.05 -3.78
N ILE A 8 2.51 1.32 -3.78
CA ILE A 8 2.72 0.16 -2.92
C ILE A 8 3.88 0.38 -1.98
N SER A 9 3.75 -0.13 -0.77
CA SER A 9 4.78 -0.10 0.27
C SER A 9 4.61 -1.23 1.27
N GLY A 10 5.52 -1.30 2.22
CA GLY A 10 5.40 -2.00 3.50
C GLY A 10 5.29 -1.01 4.66
N HIS A 11 5.09 -1.54 5.86
CA HIS A 11 5.10 -0.76 7.08
C HIS A 11 6.55 -0.46 7.49
N PHE A 12 7.13 0.60 6.92
CA PHE A 12 8.48 1.04 7.21
C PHE A 12 8.47 2.30 8.06
N SER A 13 9.24 2.33 9.15
CA SER A 13 9.47 3.54 9.95
C SER A 13 8.14 4.30 10.23
N ASN A 14 8.05 5.58 9.90
CA ASN A 14 6.80 6.35 9.97
C ASN A 14 6.06 6.33 8.62
N PHE A 15 5.48 5.18 8.29
CA PHE A 15 4.82 4.93 7.01
C PHE A 15 3.62 5.86 6.74
N GLU A 16 2.99 6.44 7.75
CA GLU A 16 1.88 7.39 7.56
C GLU A 16 2.32 8.64 6.79
N LEU A 17 3.58 9.07 6.94
CA LEU A 17 4.13 10.22 6.21
C LEU A 17 4.17 10.00 4.69
N MET A 18 4.25 8.77 4.20
CA MET A 18 4.26 8.49 2.76
C MET A 18 2.98 9.02 2.10
N ALA A 19 1.82 8.65 2.65
CA ALA A 19 0.54 9.08 2.11
C ALA A 19 0.34 10.60 2.25
N MET A 20 0.82 11.20 3.34
CA MET A 20 0.79 12.65 3.55
C MET A 20 1.58 13.39 2.46
N ILE A 21 2.83 13.00 2.23
CA ILE A 21 3.71 13.66 1.24
C ILE A 21 3.14 13.52 -0.18
N ILE A 22 2.62 12.33 -0.53
CA ILE A 22 2.00 12.09 -1.84
C ILE A 22 0.74 12.96 -2.02
N ASN A 23 -0.07 13.09 -0.99
CA ASN A 23 -1.27 13.94 -1.00
C ASN A 23 -0.89 15.42 -1.12
N ASP A 24 0.11 15.88 -0.38
CA ASP A 24 0.59 17.28 -0.39
C ASP A 24 1.22 17.66 -1.75
N ALA A 25 1.73 16.68 -2.50
CA ALA A 25 2.16 16.88 -3.88
C ALA A 25 1.00 17.08 -4.88
N GLY A 26 -0.24 17.20 -4.40
CA GLY A 26 -1.44 17.44 -5.21
C GLY A 26 -1.92 16.22 -6.00
N ILE A 27 -1.63 15.02 -5.53
CA ILE A 27 -2.15 13.77 -6.10
C ILE A 27 -3.45 13.43 -5.39
N ASN A 28 -4.51 13.21 -6.18
CA ASN A 28 -5.78 12.70 -5.65
C ASN A 28 -5.55 11.28 -5.11
N LEU A 29 -5.35 11.17 -3.80
CA LEU A 29 -4.98 9.94 -3.13
C LEU A 29 -6.12 9.39 -2.28
N SER A 30 -6.23 8.06 -2.26
CA SER A 30 -6.99 7.30 -1.28
C SER A 30 -6.07 6.27 -0.61
N ALA A 31 -6.24 6.07 0.69
CA ALA A 31 -5.45 5.10 1.45
C ALA A 31 -6.35 4.07 2.11
N ILE A 32 -5.97 2.78 2.01
CA ILE A 32 -6.72 1.70 2.69
C ILE A 32 -6.12 1.49 4.07
N TYR A 33 -6.99 1.45 5.09
CA TYR A 33 -6.58 1.22 6.46
C TYR A 33 -7.47 0.20 7.17
N ARG A 34 -6.92 -0.43 8.20
CA ARG A 34 -7.69 -1.24 9.14
C ARG A 34 -8.11 -0.38 10.34
N PRO A 35 -9.40 -0.31 10.69
CA PRO A 35 -9.85 0.36 11.89
C PRO A 35 -9.19 -0.22 13.15
N LEU A 36 -8.94 0.64 14.13
CA LEU A 36 -8.48 0.19 15.44
C LEU A 36 -9.62 -0.53 16.18
N ASN A 37 -9.27 -1.53 16.99
CA ASN A 37 -10.25 -2.27 17.78
C ASN A 37 -10.93 -1.39 18.85
N ASN A 38 -10.22 -0.38 19.36
CA ASN A 38 -10.79 0.59 20.29
C ASN A 38 -11.57 1.66 19.52
N PHE A 39 -12.89 1.70 19.71
CA PHE A 39 -13.80 2.60 19.01
C PHE A 39 -13.48 4.09 19.23
N PHE A 40 -13.12 4.51 20.44
CA PHE A 40 -12.81 5.91 20.72
C PHE A 40 -11.50 6.35 20.06
N LEU A 41 -10.46 5.54 20.21
CA LEU A 41 -9.17 5.80 19.57
C LEU A 41 -9.30 5.76 18.05
N ASN A 42 -10.12 4.88 17.51
CA ASN A 42 -10.36 4.80 16.07
C ASN A 42 -10.94 6.10 15.52
N LYS A 43 -11.94 6.71 16.18
CA LYS A 43 -12.50 8.00 15.78
C LYS A 43 -11.47 9.13 15.79
N ILE A 44 -10.59 9.14 16.79
CA ILE A 44 -9.50 10.13 16.88
C ILE A 44 -8.54 9.93 15.70
N MET A 45 -8.10 8.68 15.46
CA MET A 45 -7.19 8.36 14.35
C MET A 45 -7.79 8.66 12.98
N GLU A 46 -9.06 8.36 12.76
CA GLU A 46 -9.76 8.70 11.52
C GLU A 46 -9.76 10.21 11.27
N ARG A 47 -10.00 11.02 12.30
CA ARG A 47 -9.92 12.49 12.20
C ARG A 47 -8.51 12.98 11.88
N ILE A 48 -7.51 12.45 12.57
CA ILE A 48 -6.10 12.79 12.33
C ILE A 48 -5.72 12.43 10.90
N ARG A 49 -5.98 11.21 10.45
CA ARG A 49 -5.65 10.73 9.11
C ARG A 49 -6.36 11.54 8.02
N SER A 50 -7.66 11.80 8.16
CA SER A 50 -8.41 12.57 7.16
C SER A 50 -7.98 14.03 7.09
N LYS A 51 -7.51 14.61 8.22
CA LYS A 51 -7.05 16.00 8.28
C LYS A 51 -5.61 16.18 7.79
N TYR A 52 -4.70 15.28 8.18
CA TYR A 52 -3.26 15.47 8.01
C TYR A 52 -2.61 14.52 6.99
N ILE A 53 -3.23 13.39 6.65
CA ILE A 53 -2.62 12.38 5.78
C ILE A 53 -3.25 12.40 4.40
N CYS A 54 -4.48 11.97 4.27
CA CYS A 54 -5.28 12.19 3.06
C CYS A 54 -6.77 12.09 3.39
N LYS A 55 -7.59 12.86 2.66
CA LYS A 55 -9.04 12.98 2.92
C LYS A 55 -9.78 11.65 2.76
N ASN A 56 -9.42 10.87 1.75
CA ASN A 56 -10.13 9.63 1.40
C ASN A 56 -9.47 8.42 2.07
N GLN A 57 -9.95 8.11 3.28
CA GLN A 57 -9.52 6.97 4.09
C GLN A 57 -10.53 5.82 3.90
N ILE A 58 -10.13 4.75 3.20
CA ILE A 58 -10.98 3.60 2.88
C ILE A 58 -10.82 2.53 3.97
N LYS A 59 -11.90 2.16 4.64
CA LYS A 59 -11.92 1.06 5.61
C LYS A 59 -11.79 -0.28 4.90
N LYS A 60 -10.87 -1.14 5.38
CA LYS A 60 -10.76 -2.51 4.89
C LYS A 60 -12.09 -3.26 5.09
N GLY A 61 -12.54 -3.98 4.06
CA GLY A 61 -13.77 -4.79 4.08
C GLY A 61 -14.61 -4.60 2.82
N ILE A 62 -15.78 -5.26 2.75
CA ILE A 62 -16.65 -5.26 1.56
C ILE A 62 -17.08 -3.84 1.16
N GLY A 63 -17.47 -3.02 2.13
CA GLY A 63 -17.83 -1.61 1.88
C GLY A 63 -16.67 -0.81 1.31
N GLY A 64 -15.46 -1.00 1.85
CA GLY A 64 -14.25 -0.34 1.37
C GLY A 64 -13.86 -0.74 -0.05
N THR A 65 -14.10 -1.99 -0.45
CA THR A 65 -13.86 -2.41 -1.84
C THR A 65 -14.74 -1.65 -2.82
N ARG A 66 -16.01 -1.42 -2.48
CA ARG A 66 -16.93 -0.63 -3.32
C ARG A 66 -16.49 0.83 -3.40
N GLU A 67 -16.10 1.43 -2.28
CA GLU A 67 -15.58 2.79 -2.21
C GLU A 67 -14.30 2.95 -3.04
N LEU A 68 -13.35 2.01 -2.90
CA LEU A 68 -12.12 1.95 -3.71
C LEU A 68 -12.41 1.98 -5.21
N ILE A 69 -13.36 1.14 -5.66
CA ILE A 69 -13.76 1.08 -7.07
C ILE A 69 -14.32 2.43 -7.54
N ASN A 70 -15.15 3.08 -6.73
CA ASN A 70 -15.72 4.39 -7.07
C ASN A 70 -14.64 5.46 -7.18
N LEU A 71 -13.68 5.51 -6.26
CA LEU A 71 -12.57 6.46 -6.29
C LEU A 71 -11.63 6.21 -7.49
N LEU A 72 -11.34 4.95 -7.81
CA LEU A 72 -10.58 4.61 -9.01
C LEU A 72 -11.27 5.08 -10.30
N LYS A 73 -12.61 4.96 -10.41
CA LYS A 73 -13.38 5.49 -11.54
C LYS A 73 -13.31 7.01 -11.63
N GLN A 74 -13.18 7.71 -10.50
CA GLN A 74 -12.99 9.15 -10.41
C GLN A 74 -11.52 9.58 -10.60
N ASN A 75 -10.66 8.66 -11.07
CA ASN A 75 -9.24 8.90 -11.33
C ASN A 75 -8.40 9.20 -10.07
N TYR A 76 -8.81 8.71 -8.90
CA TYR A 76 -7.97 8.71 -7.71
C TYR A 76 -6.90 7.63 -7.80
N SER A 77 -5.70 7.95 -7.33
CA SER A 77 -4.65 6.98 -7.02
C SER A 77 -4.92 6.31 -5.68
N VAL A 78 -4.35 5.14 -5.46
CA VAL A 78 -4.54 4.41 -4.21
C VAL A 78 -3.20 4.03 -3.59
N ALA A 79 -3.08 4.15 -2.26
CA ALA A 79 -1.94 3.68 -1.49
C ALA A 79 -2.30 2.38 -0.75
N LEU A 80 -1.44 1.37 -0.90
CA LEU A 80 -1.63 0.02 -0.37
C LEU A 80 -0.36 -0.46 0.34
N MET A 81 -0.51 -0.94 1.58
CA MET A 81 0.51 -1.73 2.26
C MET A 81 0.32 -3.20 1.91
N ILE A 82 1.39 -3.86 1.41
CA ILE A 82 1.32 -5.23 0.90
C ILE A 82 2.11 -6.25 1.75
N ASP A 83 2.72 -5.81 2.81
CA ASP A 83 3.62 -6.59 3.66
C ASP A 83 2.92 -7.42 4.74
N GLN A 84 1.64 -7.19 5.01
CA GLN A 84 0.90 -7.95 6.02
C GLN A 84 0.21 -9.18 5.43
N ARG A 85 0.04 -10.22 6.27
CA ARG A 85 -0.71 -11.41 5.94
C ARG A 85 -2.18 -11.09 5.69
N VAL A 86 -2.75 -11.68 4.65
CA VAL A 86 -4.18 -11.58 4.32
C VAL A 86 -4.74 -12.99 4.15
N SER A 87 -5.71 -13.38 4.98
CA SER A 87 -6.28 -14.74 4.99
C SER A 87 -6.89 -15.16 3.64
N GLU A 88 -7.44 -14.20 2.90
CA GLU A 88 -8.08 -14.38 1.59
C GLU A 88 -7.11 -14.13 0.42
N GLY A 89 -5.80 -14.01 0.73
CA GLY A 89 -4.75 -13.81 -0.26
C GLY A 89 -4.34 -15.10 -0.96
N VAL A 90 -3.47 -14.97 -1.95
CA VAL A 90 -2.81 -16.11 -2.59
C VAL A 90 -1.50 -16.45 -1.89
N LYS A 91 -1.12 -17.72 -1.91
CA LYS A 91 0.18 -18.18 -1.41
C LYS A 91 1.26 -17.81 -2.44
N CYS A 92 2.03 -16.77 -2.16
CA CYS A 92 3.20 -16.36 -2.95
C CYS A 92 4.43 -16.30 -2.08
N ASN A 93 5.59 -16.64 -2.64
CA ASN A 93 6.84 -16.59 -1.90
C ASN A 93 7.19 -15.15 -1.50
N LEU A 94 7.66 -15.01 -0.26
CA LEU A 94 8.32 -13.82 0.28
C LEU A 94 9.57 -14.31 0.99
N PHE A 95 10.76 -13.90 0.55
CA PHE A 95 12.05 -14.45 0.98
C PHE A 95 12.14 -15.97 0.85
N GLY A 96 11.65 -16.51 -0.26
CA GLY A 96 11.68 -17.96 -0.53
C GLY A 96 10.64 -18.78 0.25
N VAL A 97 9.90 -18.17 1.19
CA VAL A 97 8.92 -18.86 2.04
C VAL A 97 7.49 -18.49 1.61
N PRO A 98 6.59 -19.47 1.44
CA PRO A 98 5.20 -19.20 1.06
C PRO A 98 4.49 -18.31 2.09
N ALA A 99 3.86 -17.23 1.62
CA ALA A 99 3.18 -16.25 2.45
C ALA A 99 1.85 -15.83 1.81
N PHE A 100 0.79 -15.75 2.61
CA PHE A 100 -0.51 -15.27 2.12
C PHE A 100 -0.47 -13.78 1.82
N THR A 101 -0.52 -13.43 0.54
CA THR A 101 -0.35 -12.07 0.02
C THR A 101 -1.63 -11.55 -0.60
N THR A 102 -1.93 -10.27 -0.37
CA THR A 102 -3.08 -9.59 -0.97
C THR A 102 -2.98 -9.54 -2.48
N THR A 103 -4.08 -9.86 -3.16
CA THR A 103 -4.20 -9.75 -4.62
C THR A 103 -4.80 -8.42 -5.09
N ILE A 104 -5.21 -7.55 -4.15
CA ILE A 104 -5.89 -6.29 -4.49
C ILE A 104 -5.12 -5.45 -5.51
N PRO A 105 -3.80 -5.19 -5.35
CA PRO A 105 -3.06 -4.42 -6.36
C PRO A 105 -3.09 -5.08 -7.74
N ALA A 106 -2.88 -6.39 -7.82
CA ALA A 106 -2.91 -7.14 -9.08
C ALA A 106 -4.29 -7.10 -9.75
N GLN A 107 -5.37 -7.21 -8.98
CA GLN A 107 -6.74 -7.08 -9.48
C GLN A 107 -7.03 -5.68 -10.04
N ILE A 108 -6.54 -4.62 -9.36
CA ILE A 108 -6.72 -3.24 -9.83
C ILE A 108 -5.93 -3.03 -11.14
N ILE A 109 -4.69 -3.50 -11.23
CA ILE A 109 -3.86 -3.44 -12.45
C ILE A 109 -4.62 -4.05 -13.63
N LYS A 110 -5.08 -5.29 -13.47
CA LYS A 110 -5.81 -6.02 -14.52
C LYS A 110 -7.09 -5.31 -14.98
N LYS A 111 -7.81 -4.71 -14.04
CA LYS A 111 -9.11 -4.09 -14.33
C LYS A 111 -9.01 -2.67 -14.88
N TYR A 112 -7.99 -1.92 -14.49
CA TYR A 112 -7.93 -0.48 -14.76
C TYR A 112 -6.68 -0.03 -15.52
N ASP A 113 -5.84 -0.95 -15.95
CA ASP A 113 -4.55 -0.67 -16.63
C ASP A 113 -3.73 0.41 -15.90
N CYS A 114 -3.58 0.23 -14.59
CA CYS A 114 -2.83 1.14 -13.74
C CYS A 114 -1.36 0.72 -13.64
N GLU A 115 -0.48 1.71 -13.51
CA GLU A 115 0.92 1.48 -13.16
C GLU A 115 1.08 1.36 -11.64
N ILE A 116 2.07 0.60 -11.21
CA ILE A 116 2.51 0.49 -9.82
C ILE A 116 3.65 1.46 -9.59
N VAL A 117 3.59 2.19 -8.48
CA VAL A 117 4.68 3.05 -8.02
C VAL A 117 5.12 2.58 -6.65
N PRO A 118 6.28 1.92 -6.54
CA PRO A 118 6.85 1.56 -5.26
C PRO A 118 7.28 2.80 -4.48
N VAL A 119 6.96 2.84 -3.18
CA VAL A 119 7.29 3.95 -2.30
C VAL A 119 7.92 3.42 -1.02
N TYR A 120 9.01 4.00 -0.61
CA TYR A 120 9.76 3.58 0.56
C TYR A 120 10.15 4.79 1.43
N ILE A 121 9.99 4.67 2.75
CA ILE A 121 10.37 5.71 3.70
C ILE A 121 11.38 5.19 4.71
N GLU A 122 12.41 5.98 4.97
CA GLU A 122 13.45 5.72 5.96
C GLU A 122 13.54 6.90 6.92
N ARG A 123 13.79 6.59 8.18
CA ARG A 123 14.23 7.56 9.17
C ARG A 123 15.76 7.66 9.09
N HIS A 124 16.29 8.83 8.82
CA HIS A 124 17.74 9.07 8.79
C HIS A 124 18.21 9.61 10.12
N ASP A 125 17.71 10.48 10.75
CA ASP A 125 18.02 10.97 12.07
C ASP A 125 16.78 10.80 12.97
N GLN A 126 16.85 11.24 14.18
CA GLN A 126 15.73 11.15 15.13
C GLN A 126 14.43 11.73 14.56
N ILE A 127 14.51 12.79 13.76
CA ILE A 127 13.37 13.56 13.23
C ILE A 127 13.33 13.72 11.71
N LYS A 128 14.35 13.26 10.98
CA LYS A 128 14.42 13.40 9.53
C LYS A 128 14.01 12.11 8.83
N PHE A 129 13.24 12.25 7.78
CA PHE A 129 12.77 11.14 6.95
C PHE A 129 13.14 11.38 5.50
N LYS A 130 13.53 10.32 4.82
CA LYS A 130 13.73 10.30 3.37
C LYS A 130 12.66 9.45 2.73
N LEU A 131 11.87 10.06 1.84
CA LEU A 131 10.93 9.35 0.99
C LEU A 131 11.58 9.05 -0.35
N THR A 132 11.60 7.80 -0.75
CA THR A 132 12.00 7.35 -2.08
C THR A 132 10.77 6.90 -2.85
N ILE A 133 10.57 7.46 -4.04
CA ILE A 133 9.51 7.08 -4.97
C ILE A 133 10.21 6.50 -6.19
N ASP A 134 10.01 5.23 -6.45
CA ASP A 134 10.61 4.53 -7.57
C ASP A 134 9.88 4.84 -8.89
N LYS A 135 10.49 4.42 -10.00
CA LYS A 135 9.88 4.56 -11.32
C LYS A 135 8.59 3.73 -11.40
N PRO A 136 7.56 4.25 -12.09
CA PRO A 136 6.35 3.47 -12.36
C PRO A 136 6.66 2.17 -13.09
N ILE A 137 5.98 1.11 -12.69
CA ILE A 137 6.10 -0.23 -13.28
C ILE A 137 4.77 -0.57 -13.93
N LYS A 138 4.81 -0.91 -15.21
CA LYS A 138 3.68 -1.42 -15.96
C LYS A 138 3.83 -2.94 -16.13
N PHE A 139 2.78 -3.68 -15.81
CA PHE A 139 2.71 -5.12 -16.05
C PHE A 139 2.03 -5.40 -17.38
N GLU A 140 2.46 -6.45 -18.07
CA GLU A 140 1.85 -6.91 -19.30
C GLU A 140 0.40 -7.38 -19.06
N SER A 141 -0.48 -7.12 -20.01
CA SER A 141 -1.92 -7.38 -19.87
C SER A 141 -2.27 -8.86 -19.78
N ASP A 142 -1.45 -9.76 -20.30
CA ASP A 142 -1.61 -11.21 -20.25
C ASP A 142 -1.11 -11.83 -18.94
N LEU A 143 -0.31 -11.11 -18.15
CA LEU A 143 0.25 -11.62 -16.91
C LEU A 143 -0.87 -11.92 -15.88
N GLY A 144 -0.88 -13.13 -15.34
CA GLY A 144 -1.86 -13.57 -14.35
C GLY A 144 -1.71 -12.87 -12.98
N ILE A 145 -2.79 -12.81 -12.21
CA ILE A 145 -2.85 -12.16 -10.88
C ILE A 145 -1.78 -12.71 -9.94
N GLU A 146 -1.57 -14.03 -9.93
CA GLU A 146 -0.57 -14.68 -9.06
C GLU A 146 0.86 -14.27 -9.41
N LYS A 147 1.18 -14.22 -10.72
CA LYS A 147 2.49 -13.76 -11.18
C LYS A 147 2.73 -12.30 -10.84
N ILE A 148 1.74 -11.42 -11.05
CA ILE A 148 1.84 -10.02 -10.63
C ILE A 148 2.07 -9.94 -9.12
N THR A 149 1.30 -10.69 -8.32
CA THR A 149 1.44 -10.69 -6.85
C THR A 149 2.83 -11.16 -6.41
N LEU A 150 3.40 -12.16 -7.08
CA LEU A 150 4.76 -12.62 -6.81
C LEU A 150 5.80 -11.53 -7.13
N GLU A 151 5.67 -10.82 -8.25
CA GLU A 151 6.56 -9.70 -8.59
C GLU A 151 6.45 -8.55 -7.57
N LEU A 152 5.24 -8.27 -7.08
CA LEU A 152 5.04 -7.29 -6.00
C LEU A 152 5.75 -7.71 -4.70
N ASN A 153 5.76 -9.00 -4.35
CA ASN A 153 6.55 -9.50 -3.22
C ASN A 153 8.05 -9.31 -3.44
N LYS A 154 8.58 -9.56 -4.65
CA LYS A 154 10.00 -9.31 -4.96
C LYS A 154 10.37 -7.82 -4.83
N ILE A 155 9.47 -6.91 -5.21
CA ILE A 155 9.66 -5.47 -5.01
C ILE A 155 9.70 -5.17 -3.51
N LEU A 156 8.77 -5.72 -2.73
CA LEU A 156 8.74 -5.57 -1.28
C LEU A 156 10.01 -6.12 -0.61
N GLU A 157 10.50 -7.28 -1.04
CA GLU A 157 11.78 -7.85 -0.56
C GLU A 157 12.94 -6.88 -0.75
N LYS A 158 13.06 -6.28 -1.93
CA LYS A 158 14.10 -5.27 -2.21
C LYS A 158 13.97 -4.07 -1.27
N MET A 159 12.76 -3.57 -1.02
CA MET A 159 12.53 -2.48 -0.07
C MET A 159 12.97 -2.87 1.34
N ILE A 160 12.61 -4.08 1.80
CA ILE A 160 12.98 -4.57 3.14
C ILE A 160 14.50 -4.70 3.25
N LEU A 161 15.17 -5.23 2.24
CA LEU A 161 16.62 -5.42 2.23
C LEU A 161 17.42 -4.11 2.22
N ASN A 162 16.83 -3.00 1.77
CA ASN A 162 17.48 -1.68 1.85
C ASN A 162 17.75 -1.27 3.31
N ASN A 163 16.80 -1.51 4.21
CA ASN A 163 16.98 -1.26 5.65
C ASN A 163 16.05 -2.14 6.48
N PRO A 164 16.42 -3.41 6.73
CA PRO A 164 15.56 -4.36 7.43
C PRO A 164 15.16 -3.92 8.84
N SER A 165 16.02 -3.14 9.52
CA SER A 165 15.79 -2.66 10.89
C SER A 165 14.60 -1.70 10.99
N GLN A 166 14.19 -1.09 9.89
CA GLN A 166 13.06 -0.15 9.85
C GLN A 166 11.74 -0.79 9.39
N TRP A 167 11.76 -2.07 9.02
CA TRP A 167 10.54 -2.79 8.70
C TRP A 167 9.78 -3.21 9.96
N ILE A 168 8.53 -2.79 10.08
CA ILE A 168 7.67 -3.05 11.23
C ILE A 168 6.95 -4.40 11.04
N LEU A 169 7.61 -5.49 11.40
CA LEU A 169 7.06 -6.85 11.34
C LEU A 169 6.31 -7.19 12.63
N THR A 170 5.08 -6.71 12.77
CA THR A 170 4.25 -6.94 13.96
C THR A 170 3.41 -8.22 13.92
N HIS A 171 3.34 -8.88 12.77
CA HIS A 171 2.55 -10.08 12.55
C HIS A 171 3.41 -11.20 11.96
N ASN A 172 3.09 -12.45 12.32
CA ASN A 172 3.71 -13.59 11.63
C ASN A 172 3.21 -13.62 10.17
N ARG A 173 4.08 -13.19 9.25
CA ARG A 173 3.77 -13.03 7.83
C ARG A 173 3.60 -14.37 7.12
N TRP A 174 4.22 -15.44 7.65
CA TRP A 174 4.32 -16.77 7.05
C TRP A 174 3.46 -17.84 7.74
N LYS A 175 2.71 -17.50 8.76
CA LYS A 175 1.88 -18.45 9.54
C LYS A 175 0.58 -18.80 8.81
#